data_c62142a68b06a191b1ad52265f4d2a9f
#
_entry.id   c62142a68b06a191b1ad52265f4d2a9f
#
_cell.length_a   1.000
_cell.length_b   1.000
_cell.length_c   1.000
_cell.angle_alpha   90.00
_cell.angle_beta   90.00
_cell.angle_gamma   90.00
#
_symmetry.space_group_name_H-M   'P 1'
#
loop_
_entity.id
_entity.type
_entity.pdbx_description
1 polymer ?
#
loop_
_entity_poly.entity_id
_entity_poly.type
_entity_poly.pdbx_seq_one_letter_code
_entity_poly.pdbx_strand_id
1 'polypeptide(L)'
;MKLLTIFLLCAMTFPLSAQNKLEVTIQGVKSEKGSVLIALYDSEGSFMKKHIASRKVKVADKNLTVVFDNLKPGNYAVSTFHDENENEKLDSNFFGVPKELYGFSNNAKGSFGPPSFDKARVTVDRDKKITIDLR
;
A
#
# COMPACT_ATOMS: atom_id res chain seq x y z
N MET A 1 2.19 63.02 -23.59
CA MET A 1 2.15 62.16 -22.39
C MET A 1 1.81 60.75 -22.85
N LYS A 2 2.75 59.84 -22.78
CA LYS A 2 2.54 58.40 -23.09
C LYS A 2 2.26 57.71 -21.79
N LEU A 3 1.05 57.21 -21.57
CA LEU A 3 0.70 56.34 -20.43
C LEU A 3 1.33 54.95 -20.69
N LEU A 4 2.29 54.58 -19.85
CA LEU A 4 2.87 53.26 -19.82
C LEU A 4 2.01 52.37 -18.91
N THR A 5 1.14 51.55 -19.53
CA THR A 5 0.30 50.59 -18.79
C THR A 5 1.19 49.40 -18.44
N ILE A 6 1.61 49.32 -17.19
CA ILE A 6 2.35 48.15 -16.66
C ILE A 6 1.31 47.05 -16.40
N PHE A 7 1.30 46.03 -17.24
CA PHE A 7 0.53 44.81 -17.01
C PHE A 7 1.29 43.97 -15.98
N LEU A 8 0.86 44.01 -14.72
CA LEU A 8 1.39 43.16 -13.66
C LEU A 8 0.87 41.77 -13.87
N LEU A 9 1.67 40.91 -14.53
CA LEU A 9 1.40 39.49 -14.71
C LEU A 9 1.56 38.80 -13.34
N CYS A 10 0.44 38.61 -12.64
CA CYS A 10 0.39 37.84 -11.40
C CYS A 10 0.59 36.35 -11.74
N ALA A 11 1.82 35.88 -11.64
CA ALA A 11 2.14 34.47 -11.78
C ALA A 11 1.52 33.71 -10.62
N MET A 12 0.35 33.08 -10.84
CA MET A 12 -0.23 32.13 -9.89
C MET A 12 0.67 30.90 -9.85
N THR A 13 1.55 30.85 -8.88
CA THR A 13 2.30 29.64 -8.54
C THR A 13 1.35 28.69 -7.83
N PHE A 14 0.78 27.72 -8.57
CA PHE A 14 0.10 26.59 -7.94
C PHE A 14 1.16 25.75 -7.22
N PRO A 15 0.98 25.43 -5.93
CA PRO A 15 1.87 24.50 -5.27
C PRO A 15 1.77 23.14 -5.99
N LEU A 16 2.85 22.75 -6.63
CA LEU A 16 2.98 21.40 -7.19
C LEU A 16 3.01 20.44 -5.99
N SER A 17 1.88 19.80 -5.69
CA SER A 17 1.83 18.77 -4.64
C SER A 17 2.81 17.67 -5.03
N ALA A 18 3.83 17.46 -4.20
CA ALA A 18 4.79 16.37 -4.41
C ALA A 18 4.04 15.04 -4.40
N GLN A 19 4.14 14.30 -5.52
CA GLN A 19 3.58 12.96 -5.67
C GLN A 19 4.69 11.96 -5.49
N ASN A 20 4.54 11.08 -4.51
CA ASN A 20 5.53 10.11 -4.11
C ASN A 20 5.15 8.71 -4.57
N LYS A 21 6.14 7.83 -4.59
CA LYS A 21 5.97 6.41 -4.86
C LYS A 21 6.25 5.60 -3.61
N LEU A 22 5.43 4.59 -3.38
CA LEU A 22 5.69 3.54 -2.40
C LEU A 22 5.92 2.24 -3.15
N GLU A 23 7.15 1.76 -3.12
CA GLU A 23 7.53 0.45 -3.65
C GLU A 23 7.41 -0.59 -2.55
N VAL A 24 6.65 -1.63 -2.81
CA VAL A 24 6.39 -2.72 -1.86
C VAL A 24 6.94 -4.02 -2.44
N THR A 25 7.92 -4.59 -1.76
CA THR A 25 8.44 -5.92 -2.06
C THR A 25 7.82 -6.93 -1.11
N ILE A 26 7.23 -7.97 -1.66
CA ILE A 26 6.65 -9.09 -0.91
C ILE A 26 7.59 -10.27 -1.00
N GLN A 27 7.96 -10.83 0.15
CA GLN A 27 8.83 -12.00 0.28
C GLN A 27 8.11 -13.14 0.99
N GLY A 28 8.66 -14.34 0.89
CA GLY A 28 8.15 -15.50 1.61
C GLY A 28 7.03 -16.26 0.92
N VAL A 29 6.81 -16.03 -0.36
CA VAL A 29 5.89 -16.85 -1.17
C VAL A 29 6.41 -18.28 -1.21
N LYS A 30 5.57 -19.26 -0.83
CA LYS A 30 5.96 -20.67 -0.71
C LYS A 30 5.56 -21.53 -1.91
N SER A 31 4.63 -21.07 -2.72
CA SER A 31 4.20 -21.78 -3.92
C SER A 31 4.03 -20.80 -5.09
N GLU A 32 4.15 -21.31 -6.31
CA GLU A 32 3.92 -20.53 -7.54
C GLU A 32 2.46 -20.52 -7.98
N LYS A 33 1.56 -20.98 -7.10
CA LYS A 33 0.13 -21.03 -7.39
C LYS A 33 -0.54 -19.70 -7.03
N GLY A 34 -1.57 -19.35 -7.77
CA GLY A 34 -2.44 -18.24 -7.47
C GLY A 34 -1.80 -16.86 -7.66
N SER A 35 -2.22 -15.93 -6.84
CA SER A 35 -1.83 -14.53 -6.91
C SER A 35 -1.55 -13.95 -5.53
N VAL A 36 -0.75 -12.91 -5.46
CA VAL A 36 -0.61 -12.09 -4.26
C VAL A 36 -1.47 -10.85 -4.42
N LEU A 37 -2.32 -10.59 -3.44
CA LEU A 37 -3.13 -9.39 -3.37
C LEU A 37 -2.51 -8.42 -2.39
N ILE A 38 -2.40 -7.15 -2.79
CA ILE A 38 -1.79 -6.08 -2.00
C ILE A 38 -2.78 -4.92 -1.96
N ALA A 39 -3.12 -4.44 -0.77
CA ALA A 39 -4.02 -3.33 -0.56
C ALA A 39 -3.36 -2.20 0.22
N LEU A 40 -3.58 -0.96 -0.23
CA LEU A 40 -3.07 0.27 0.36
C LEU A 40 -4.20 1.03 1.05
N TYR A 41 -3.94 1.52 2.25
CA TYR A 41 -4.87 2.29 3.08
C TYR A 41 -4.21 3.60 3.51
N ASP A 42 -4.99 4.64 3.68
CA ASP A 42 -4.53 6.00 4.01
C ASP A 42 -5.00 6.50 5.38
N SER A 43 -5.76 5.72 6.13
CA SER A 43 -6.30 6.13 7.43
C SER A 43 -6.64 4.95 8.32
N GLU A 44 -6.66 5.19 9.62
CA GLU A 44 -7.11 4.22 10.62
C GLU A 44 -8.57 3.80 10.38
N GLY A 45 -9.43 4.75 10.03
CA GLY A 45 -10.84 4.51 9.78
C GLY A 45 -11.13 3.61 8.57
N SER A 46 -10.25 3.63 7.58
CA SER A 46 -10.36 2.82 6.36
C SER A 46 -9.59 1.50 6.44
N PHE A 47 -8.64 1.38 7.38
CA PHE A 47 -7.77 0.22 7.49
C PHE A 47 -8.54 -1.08 7.63
N MET A 48 -8.22 -2.05 6.79
CA MET A 48 -8.88 -3.35 6.66
C MET A 48 -10.39 -3.30 6.32
N LYS A 49 -10.89 -2.13 5.94
CA LYS A 49 -12.30 -1.92 5.55
C LYS A 49 -12.43 -1.48 4.10
N LYS A 50 -11.71 -0.43 3.72
CA LYS A 50 -11.77 0.15 2.38
C LYS A 50 -10.39 0.65 1.95
N HIS A 51 -9.74 -0.07 1.07
CA HIS A 51 -8.47 0.35 0.49
C HIS A 51 -8.65 1.51 -0.51
N ILE A 52 -7.63 2.33 -0.64
CA ILE A 52 -7.58 3.41 -1.65
C ILE A 52 -6.99 2.93 -2.98
N ALA A 53 -6.18 1.89 -2.94
CA ALA A 53 -5.60 1.26 -4.12
C ALA A 53 -5.29 -0.22 -3.83
N SER A 54 -5.26 -1.03 -4.86
CA SER A 54 -4.88 -2.44 -4.75
C SER A 54 -4.09 -2.91 -5.96
N ARG A 55 -3.35 -4.01 -5.77
CA ARG A 55 -2.66 -4.74 -6.83
C ARG A 55 -2.93 -6.22 -6.66
N LYS A 56 -3.10 -6.90 -7.79
CA LYS A 56 -3.15 -8.36 -7.85
C LYS A 56 -2.05 -8.82 -8.80
N VAL A 57 -1.13 -9.60 -8.32
CA VAL A 57 0.04 -10.06 -9.09
C VAL A 57 0.06 -11.57 -9.08
N LYS A 58 0.05 -12.16 -10.28
CA LYS A 58 0.23 -13.61 -10.45
C LYS A 58 1.61 -14.01 -9.93
N VAL A 59 1.67 -15.07 -9.15
CA VAL A 59 2.94 -15.55 -8.63
C VAL A 59 3.75 -16.18 -9.77
N ALA A 60 4.92 -15.60 -10.03
CA ALA A 60 5.90 -16.12 -10.97
C ALA A 60 7.28 -16.29 -10.33
N ASP A 61 7.46 -15.71 -9.13
CA ASP A 61 8.73 -15.68 -8.40
C ASP A 61 8.48 -15.70 -6.89
N LYS A 62 9.51 -16.05 -6.11
CA LYS A 62 9.43 -16.03 -4.63
C LYS A 62 9.32 -14.63 -4.04
N ASN A 63 9.75 -13.64 -4.78
CA ASN A 63 9.66 -12.23 -4.42
C ASN A 63 8.93 -11.49 -5.52
N LEU A 64 8.01 -10.61 -5.14
CA LEU A 64 7.33 -9.73 -6.06
C LEU A 64 7.45 -8.29 -5.58
N THR A 65 7.48 -7.37 -6.53
CA THR A 65 7.52 -5.95 -6.23
C THR A 65 6.39 -5.24 -6.97
N VAL A 66 5.65 -4.40 -6.24
CA VAL A 66 4.63 -3.52 -6.80
C VAL A 66 4.91 -2.08 -6.42
N VAL A 67 4.39 -1.15 -7.20
CA VAL A 67 4.52 0.28 -6.96
C VAL A 67 3.14 0.91 -6.86
N PHE A 68 2.93 1.67 -5.80
CA PHE A 68 1.85 2.62 -5.68
C PHE A 68 2.42 4.01 -5.95
N ASP A 69 2.00 4.63 -7.03
CA ASP A 69 2.46 5.95 -7.45
C ASP A 69 1.42 7.04 -7.16
N ASN A 70 1.79 8.29 -7.43
CA ASN A 70 0.91 9.45 -7.25
C ASN A 70 0.36 9.59 -5.82
N LEU A 71 1.15 9.21 -4.82
CA LEU A 71 0.75 9.32 -3.42
C LEU A 71 1.03 10.73 -2.88
N LYS A 72 0.04 11.32 -2.24
CA LYS A 72 0.24 12.55 -1.45
C LYS A 72 1.09 12.22 -0.22
N PRO A 73 1.92 13.18 0.24
CA PRO A 73 2.59 13.01 1.53
C PRO A 73 1.58 12.66 2.64
N GLY A 74 1.86 11.62 3.40
CA GLY A 74 0.95 11.16 4.43
C GLY A 74 1.34 9.81 5.02
N ASN A 75 0.45 9.28 5.85
CA ASN A 75 0.59 7.99 6.48
C ASN A 75 -0.26 6.94 5.77
N TYR A 76 0.35 5.80 5.50
CA TYR A 76 -0.27 4.70 4.79
C TYR A 76 -0.01 3.39 5.52
N ALA A 77 -0.83 2.40 5.27
CA ALA A 77 -0.59 1.03 5.66
C ALA A 77 -0.85 0.09 4.49
N VAL A 78 -0.16 -1.03 4.47
CA VAL A 78 -0.29 -2.06 3.44
C VAL A 78 -0.67 -3.37 4.08
N SER A 79 -1.65 -4.06 3.51
CA SER A 79 -1.94 -5.46 3.79
C SER A 79 -1.72 -6.29 2.53
N THR A 80 -1.31 -7.52 2.71
CA THR A 80 -1.09 -8.45 1.60
C THR A 80 -1.37 -9.88 2.02
N PHE A 81 -1.81 -10.71 1.09
CA PHE A 81 -1.93 -12.14 1.29
C PHE A 81 -1.71 -12.91 -0.01
N HIS A 82 -1.32 -14.17 0.13
CA HIS A 82 -1.13 -15.08 -0.99
C HIS A 82 -2.39 -15.91 -1.21
N ASP A 83 -3.17 -15.54 -2.19
CA ASP A 83 -4.41 -16.18 -2.60
C ASP A 83 -4.10 -17.36 -3.56
N GLU A 84 -3.87 -18.54 -2.99
CA GLU A 84 -3.46 -19.71 -3.77
C GLU A 84 -4.59 -20.28 -4.63
N ASN A 85 -5.85 -20.14 -4.20
CA ASN A 85 -7.02 -20.66 -4.93
C ASN A 85 -7.74 -19.60 -5.78
N GLU A 86 -7.23 -18.36 -5.79
CA GLU A 86 -7.76 -17.25 -6.58
C GLU A 86 -9.24 -16.91 -6.31
N ASN A 87 -9.69 -17.10 -5.06
CA ASN A 87 -11.04 -16.70 -4.63
C ASN A 87 -11.12 -15.25 -4.14
N GLU A 88 -10.00 -14.52 -4.10
CA GLU A 88 -9.88 -13.12 -3.66
C GLU A 88 -10.27 -12.88 -2.19
N LYS A 89 -10.23 -13.92 -1.39
CA LYS A 89 -10.52 -13.91 0.06
C LYS A 89 -9.39 -14.58 0.81
N LEU A 90 -9.04 -14.03 1.96
CA LEU A 90 -8.12 -14.69 2.88
C LEU A 90 -8.88 -15.86 3.55
N ASP A 91 -8.56 -17.07 3.12
CA ASP A 91 -9.17 -18.28 3.67
C ASP A 91 -8.70 -18.55 5.09
N SER A 92 -9.64 -18.94 5.94
CA SER A 92 -9.40 -19.23 7.35
C SER A 92 -9.95 -20.61 7.71
N ASN A 93 -9.42 -21.20 8.79
CA ASN A 93 -9.96 -22.42 9.35
C ASN A 93 -11.22 -22.13 10.19
N PHE A 94 -11.81 -23.18 10.77
CA PHE A 94 -13.01 -23.08 11.62
C PHE A 94 -12.83 -22.10 12.81
N PHE A 95 -11.62 -21.94 13.32
CA PHE A 95 -11.30 -21.03 14.43
C PHE A 95 -10.95 -19.60 13.98
N GLY A 96 -11.11 -19.27 12.69
CA GLY A 96 -10.77 -17.95 12.15
C GLY A 96 -9.27 -17.71 11.94
N VAL A 97 -8.43 -18.74 12.07
CA VAL A 97 -7.00 -18.62 11.79
C VAL A 97 -6.75 -18.70 10.29
N PRO A 98 -6.05 -17.74 9.68
CA PRO A 98 -5.74 -17.77 8.25
C PRO A 98 -5.01 -19.05 7.85
N LYS A 99 -5.44 -19.65 6.75
CA LYS A 99 -4.76 -20.79 6.10
C LYS A 99 -3.74 -20.36 5.07
N GLU A 100 -3.95 -19.19 4.48
CA GLU A 100 -3.07 -18.61 3.49
C GLU A 100 -2.09 -17.65 4.15
N LEU A 101 -0.92 -17.50 3.55
CA LEU A 101 0.10 -16.58 4.04
C LEU A 101 -0.35 -15.12 3.89
N TYR A 102 -0.07 -14.31 4.87
CA TYR A 102 -0.41 -12.89 4.88
C TYR A 102 0.70 -12.06 5.54
N GLY A 103 0.62 -10.76 5.37
CA GLY A 103 1.56 -9.82 5.97
C GLY A 103 1.05 -8.38 5.93
N PHE A 104 1.73 -7.54 6.68
CA PHE A 104 1.43 -6.11 6.78
C PHE A 104 2.71 -5.30 6.72
N SER A 105 2.60 -4.05 6.31
CA SER A 105 3.71 -3.09 6.40
C SER A 105 4.31 -3.06 7.81
N ASN A 106 5.61 -2.77 7.92
CA ASN A 106 6.42 -2.90 9.12
C ASN A 106 6.49 -4.33 9.69
N ASN A 107 6.09 -5.34 8.94
CA ASN A 107 5.91 -6.70 9.44
C ASN A 107 5.07 -6.73 10.74
N ALA A 108 4.11 -5.81 10.84
CA ALA A 108 3.27 -5.65 12.03
C ALA A 108 2.42 -6.88 12.30
N LYS A 109 2.21 -7.16 13.58
CA LYS A 109 1.42 -8.30 14.06
C LYS A 109 0.31 -7.82 14.99
N GLY A 110 -0.87 -8.43 14.85
CA GLY A 110 -1.94 -8.34 15.82
C GLY A 110 -1.88 -9.49 16.83
N SER A 111 -2.61 -9.37 17.94
CA SER A 111 -2.69 -10.41 18.96
C SER A 111 -3.75 -11.47 18.60
N PHE A 112 -4.93 -11.06 18.13
CA PHE A 112 -6.07 -11.92 17.75
C PHE A 112 -6.75 -11.41 16.47
N GLY A 113 -5.94 -11.05 15.49
CA GLY A 113 -6.43 -10.50 14.24
C GLY A 113 -5.39 -9.59 13.60
N PRO A 114 -5.78 -8.70 12.67
CA PRO A 114 -4.86 -7.77 12.05
C PRO A 114 -4.25 -6.80 13.09
N PRO A 115 -3.05 -6.26 12.81
CA PRO A 115 -2.47 -5.21 13.64
C PRO A 115 -3.32 -3.93 13.56
N SER A 116 -3.06 -2.99 14.46
CA SER A 116 -3.61 -1.63 14.33
C SER A 116 -2.97 -0.90 13.14
N PHE A 117 -3.66 0.10 12.61
CA PHE A 117 -3.11 0.98 11.59
C PHE A 117 -1.80 1.62 12.04
N ASP A 118 -1.73 2.04 13.28
CA ASP A 118 -0.53 2.67 13.85
C ASP A 118 0.71 1.76 13.81
N LYS A 119 0.55 0.47 14.08
CA LYS A 119 1.63 -0.51 13.99
C LYS A 119 2.07 -0.77 12.54
N ALA A 120 1.16 -0.73 11.60
CA ALA A 120 1.44 -0.95 10.18
C ALA A 120 1.79 0.34 9.43
N ARG A 121 1.71 1.48 10.08
CA ARG A 121 1.86 2.81 9.46
C ARG A 121 3.25 3.03 8.87
N VAL A 122 3.26 3.49 7.63
CA VAL A 122 4.42 3.94 6.87
C VAL A 122 4.22 5.40 6.50
N THR A 123 5.14 6.26 6.90
CA THR A 123 5.11 7.67 6.49
C THR A 123 5.75 7.82 5.12
N VAL A 124 4.98 8.33 4.17
CA VAL A 124 5.42 8.61 2.80
C VAL A 124 5.47 10.13 2.62
N ASP A 125 6.64 10.71 2.85
CA ASP A 125 6.95 12.13 2.63
C ASP A 125 7.88 12.34 1.41
N ARG A 126 8.38 11.25 0.86
CA ARG A 126 9.22 11.09 -0.34
C ARG A 126 9.03 9.69 -0.90
N ASP A 127 9.65 9.38 -2.02
CA ASP A 127 9.69 8.01 -2.53
C ASP A 127 10.23 7.07 -1.46
N LYS A 128 9.51 5.96 -1.23
CA LYS A 128 9.82 5.00 -0.18
C LYS A 128 9.74 3.58 -0.68
N LYS A 129 10.61 2.73 -0.12
CA LYS A 129 10.63 1.29 -0.37
C LYS A 129 10.42 0.56 0.95
N ILE A 130 9.54 -0.42 0.93
CA ILE A 130 9.29 -1.32 2.08
C ILE A 130 9.31 -2.77 1.62
N THR A 131 9.57 -3.65 2.58
CA THR A 131 9.50 -5.11 2.38
C THR A 131 8.53 -5.71 3.39
N ILE A 132 7.68 -6.61 2.92
CA ILE A 132 6.73 -7.36 3.76
C ILE A 132 7.02 -8.84 3.61
N ASP A 133 7.19 -9.52 4.73
CA ASP A 133 7.38 -10.97 4.80
C ASP A 133 6.04 -11.67 5.04
N LEU A 134 5.64 -12.52 4.09
CA LEU A 134 4.47 -13.37 4.26
C LEU A 134 4.74 -14.48 5.27
N ARG A 135 3.76 -14.77 6.12
CA ARG A 135 3.84 -15.80 7.17
C ARG A 135 2.46 -16.31 7.59
#